data_0d466f75c5260d48524993ef89f7d06e
#
_entry.id   0d466f75c5260d48524993ef89f7d06e
#
_cell.length_a   1.000
_cell.length_b   1.000
_cell.length_c   1.000
_cell.angle_alpha   90.00
_cell.angle_beta   90.00
_cell.angle_gamma   90.00
#
_symmetry.space_group_name_H-M   'P 1'
#
loop_
_entity.id
_entity.type
_entity.pdbx_description
1 polymer ?
#
loop_
_entity_poly.entity_id
_entity_poly.type
_entity_poly.pdbx_seq_one_letter_code
_entity_poly.pdbx_strand_id
1 'polypeptide(L)'
;MHVRVAHIALTFAITAEALIFGGCATPRHRISQHTEMYQSLSPRDQALVSQGQIRPGMTMDAVWLAWGKPDQKIPNNRGGRATETWVYLRYETPPSYAGPYAYGPFDWTYIPPKFVYPLRGVTFANGRVVFFRYLAPP
;
A
#
# COMPACT_ATOMS: atom_id res chain seq x y z
N MET A 1 -68.66 -20.63 5.88
CA MET A 1 -67.74 -20.69 4.73
C MET A 1 -66.72 -19.59 4.95
N HIS A 2 -65.57 -19.85 5.64
CA HIS A 2 -64.58 -18.87 6.02
C HIS A 2 -63.34 -19.07 5.12
N VAL A 3 -63.12 -18.13 4.22
CA VAL A 3 -61.93 -18.09 3.38
C VAL A 3 -60.80 -17.46 4.22
N ARG A 4 -59.78 -18.25 4.57
CA ARG A 4 -58.55 -17.77 5.22
C ARG A 4 -57.61 -17.27 4.13
N VAL A 5 -57.43 -15.97 4.07
CA VAL A 5 -56.42 -15.34 3.24
C VAL A 5 -55.05 -15.50 3.92
N ALA A 6 -54.21 -16.33 3.34
CA ALA A 6 -52.82 -16.49 3.80
C ALA A 6 -51.99 -15.29 3.30
N HIS A 7 -51.45 -14.50 4.22
CA HIS A 7 -50.50 -13.42 3.94
C HIS A 7 -49.12 -14.05 3.78
N ILE A 8 -48.63 -14.11 2.56
CA ILE A 8 -47.26 -14.45 2.25
C ILE A 8 -46.41 -13.20 2.49
N ALA A 9 -45.70 -13.17 3.63
CA ALA A 9 -44.73 -12.16 3.90
C ALA A 9 -43.46 -12.44 3.08
N LEU A 10 -43.27 -11.69 2.03
CA LEU A 10 -42.07 -11.73 1.21
C LEU A 10 -40.95 -10.95 1.94
N THR A 11 -40.12 -11.67 2.67
CA THR A 11 -38.91 -11.10 3.29
C THR A 11 -37.88 -10.85 2.22
N PHE A 12 -37.69 -9.58 1.81
CA PHE A 12 -36.56 -9.11 1.01
C PHE A 12 -35.31 -9.15 1.88
N ALA A 13 -34.47 -10.16 1.68
CA ALA A 13 -33.11 -10.19 2.21
C ALA A 13 -32.29 -9.24 1.37
N ILE A 14 -32.03 -8.05 1.90
CA ILE A 14 -31.08 -7.10 1.34
C ILE A 14 -29.68 -7.64 1.68
N THR A 15 -29.07 -8.36 0.73
CA THR A 15 -27.64 -8.67 0.78
C THR A 15 -26.89 -7.38 0.50
N ALA A 16 -26.36 -6.76 1.56
CA ALA A 16 -25.41 -5.67 1.43
C ALA A 16 -24.13 -6.23 0.85
N GLU A 17 -23.97 -6.13 -0.47
CA GLU A 17 -22.69 -6.34 -1.12
C GLU A 17 -21.75 -5.24 -0.65
N ALA A 18 -20.83 -5.61 0.26
CA ALA A 18 -19.73 -4.76 0.67
C ALA A 18 -18.85 -4.52 -0.56
N LEU A 19 -19.01 -3.37 -1.19
CA LEU A 19 -18.10 -2.87 -2.20
C LEU A 19 -16.72 -2.74 -1.54
N ILE A 20 -15.87 -3.73 -1.77
CA ILE A 20 -14.46 -3.67 -1.40
C ILE A 20 -13.83 -2.64 -2.33
N PHE A 21 -13.95 -1.36 -1.95
CA PHE A 21 -13.11 -0.33 -2.53
C PHE A 21 -11.68 -0.71 -2.18
N GLY A 22 -10.89 -1.09 -3.17
CA GLY A 22 -9.44 -1.21 -3.07
C GLY A 22 -8.84 0.14 -2.71
N GLY A 23 -9.09 0.61 -1.49
CA GLY A 23 -8.57 1.85 -0.96
C GLY A 23 -7.07 1.71 -0.83
N CYS A 24 -6.32 2.70 -1.30
CA CYS A 24 -4.89 2.83 -1.01
C CYS A 24 -4.68 2.58 0.48
N ALA A 25 -3.96 1.51 0.82
CA ALA A 25 -3.77 1.09 2.21
C ALA A 25 -2.95 2.16 2.95
N THR A 26 -3.65 3.11 3.56
CA THR A 26 -3.05 4.18 4.36
C THR A 26 -2.48 3.62 5.66
N PRO A 27 -1.56 4.32 6.34
CA PRO A 27 -1.10 3.92 7.67
C PRO A 27 -2.27 3.67 8.64
N ARG A 28 -3.28 4.52 8.64
CA ARG A 28 -4.48 4.37 9.48
C ARG A 28 -5.22 3.05 9.22
N HIS A 29 -5.39 2.70 7.96
CA HIS A 29 -6.06 1.45 7.60
C HIS A 29 -5.24 0.24 8.06
N ARG A 30 -3.93 0.23 7.86
CA ARG A 30 -3.07 -0.86 8.36
C ARG A 30 -3.07 -0.96 9.87
N ILE A 31 -3.04 0.17 10.58
CA ILE A 31 -3.11 0.21 12.05
C ILE A 31 -4.43 -0.38 12.53
N SER A 32 -5.55 -0.06 11.91
CA SER A 32 -6.85 -0.60 12.32
C SER A 32 -6.97 -2.10 12.11
N GLN A 33 -6.30 -2.65 11.10
CA GLN A 33 -6.26 -4.10 10.84
C GLN A 33 -5.25 -4.86 11.71
N HIS A 34 -4.22 -4.17 12.21
CA HIS A 34 -3.12 -4.76 12.99
C HIS A 34 -2.89 -4.00 14.30
N THR A 35 -3.96 -3.82 15.06
CA THR A 35 -3.97 -3.03 16.31
C THR A 35 -2.97 -3.55 17.34
N GLU A 36 -2.86 -4.87 17.51
CA GLU A 36 -1.90 -5.47 18.45
C GLU A 36 -0.46 -5.15 18.06
N MET A 37 -0.12 -5.28 16.78
CA MET A 37 1.19 -4.93 16.26
C MET A 37 1.52 -3.44 16.54
N TYR A 38 0.55 -2.56 16.32
CA TYR A 38 0.72 -1.12 16.60
C TYR A 38 0.88 -0.85 18.10
N GLN A 39 0.10 -1.48 18.95
CA GLN A 39 0.17 -1.31 20.41
C GLN A 39 1.48 -1.84 21.00
N SER A 40 2.13 -2.81 20.37
CA SER A 40 3.44 -3.33 20.79
C SER A 40 4.60 -2.35 20.56
N LEU A 41 4.39 -1.30 19.75
CA LEU A 41 5.39 -0.28 19.46
C LEU A 41 5.55 0.70 20.63
N SER A 42 6.73 1.31 20.73
CA SER A 42 6.93 2.43 21.67
C SER A 42 5.99 3.61 21.34
N PRO A 43 5.55 4.41 22.32
CA PRO A 43 4.70 5.58 22.05
C PRO A 43 5.28 6.53 21.00
N ARG A 44 6.60 6.68 20.99
CA ARG A 44 7.31 7.48 19.98
C ARG A 44 7.16 6.89 18.58
N ASP A 45 7.29 5.57 18.44
CA ASP A 45 7.16 4.90 17.14
C ASP A 45 5.71 4.89 16.68
N GLN A 46 4.73 4.73 17.59
CA GLN A 46 3.32 4.85 17.29
C GLN A 46 2.97 6.22 16.67
N ALA A 47 3.49 7.30 17.25
CA ALA A 47 3.27 8.66 16.75
C ALA A 47 3.82 8.84 15.32
N LEU A 48 5.03 8.32 15.05
CA LEU A 48 5.65 8.40 13.72
C LEU A 48 4.92 7.53 12.70
N VAL A 49 4.58 6.28 13.08
CA VAL A 49 3.87 5.33 12.20
C VAL A 49 2.51 5.88 11.77
N SER A 50 1.77 6.52 12.68
CA SER A 50 0.47 7.13 12.36
C SER A 50 0.56 8.23 11.30
N GLN A 51 1.72 8.88 11.21
CA GLN A 51 2.05 9.91 10.22
C GLN A 51 2.73 9.35 8.95
N GLY A 52 2.93 8.03 8.87
CA GLY A 52 3.67 7.39 7.78
C GLY A 52 5.18 7.70 7.79
N GLN A 53 5.72 8.06 8.95
CA GLN A 53 7.13 8.37 9.14
C GLN A 53 7.88 7.20 9.76
N ILE A 54 9.18 7.12 9.47
CA ILE A 54 10.08 6.14 10.08
C ILE A 54 11.36 6.82 10.59
N ARG A 55 12.08 6.11 11.46
CA ARG A 55 13.37 6.54 12.00
C ARG A 55 14.34 5.35 12.13
N PRO A 56 15.65 5.60 12.25
CA PRO A 56 16.60 4.55 12.61
C PRO A 56 16.22 3.87 13.92
N GLY A 57 16.46 2.56 14.00
CA GLY A 57 16.14 1.72 15.16
C GLY A 57 14.72 1.16 15.21
N MET A 58 13.80 1.61 14.35
CA MET A 58 12.46 1.01 14.23
C MET A 58 12.52 -0.44 13.76
N THR A 59 11.54 -1.23 14.17
CA THR A 59 11.37 -2.61 13.74
C THR A 59 10.81 -2.69 12.31
N MET A 60 10.94 -3.85 11.67
CA MET A 60 10.33 -4.12 10.35
C MET A 60 8.81 -3.95 10.40
N ASP A 61 8.17 -4.37 11.49
CA ASP A 61 6.72 -4.23 11.68
C ASP A 61 6.29 -2.76 11.73
N ALA A 62 7.05 -1.91 12.42
CA ALA A 62 6.79 -0.47 12.47
C ALA A 62 6.89 0.15 11.06
N VAL A 63 7.91 -0.23 10.28
CA VAL A 63 8.07 0.23 8.90
C VAL A 63 6.93 -0.27 8.02
N TRP A 64 6.51 -1.53 8.19
CA TRP A 64 5.40 -2.08 7.45
C TRP A 64 4.07 -1.36 7.77
N LEU A 65 3.82 -1.05 9.03
CA LEU A 65 2.64 -0.25 9.41
C LEU A 65 2.69 1.16 8.80
N ALA A 66 3.87 1.80 8.81
CA ALA A 66 4.03 3.15 8.26
C ALA A 66 3.96 3.19 6.73
N TRP A 67 4.69 2.31 6.04
CA TRP A 67 4.91 2.37 4.60
C TRP A 67 4.18 1.29 3.80
N GLY A 68 3.73 0.22 4.46
CA GLY A 68 3.08 -0.93 3.82
C GLY A 68 4.06 -1.96 3.30
N LYS A 69 3.54 -2.84 2.46
CA LYS A 69 4.32 -3.89 1.81
C LYS A 69 5.30 -3.28 0.82
N PRO A 70 6.60 -3.65 0.87
CA PRO A 70 7.55 -3.23 -0.15
C PRO A 70 7.30 -3.94 -1.47
N ASP A 71 7.67 -3.29 -2.57
CA ASP A 71 7.62 -3.89 -3.90
C ASP A 71 8.75 -4.91 -4.09
N GLN A 72 9.91 -4.66 -3.50
CA GLN A 72 11.06 -5.55 -3.57
C GLN A 72 11.74 -5.65 -2.20
N LYS A 73 12.27 -6.85 -1.92
CA LYS A 73 13.13 -7.15 -0.77
C LYS A 73 14.46 -7.66 -1.29
N ILE A 74 15.53 -6.98 -0.98
CA ILE A 74 16.88 -7.29 -1.45
C ILE A 74 17.72 -7.69 -0.25
N PRO A 75 17.98 -9.01 -0.07
CA PRO A 75 18.92 -9.46 0.93
C PRO A 75 20.33 -9.08 0.51
N ASN A 76 21.14 -8.65 1.47
CA ASN A 76 22.53 -8.30 1.23
C ASN A 76 23.40 -8.76 2.41
N ASN A 77 24.65 -9.04 2.12
CA ASN A 77 25.64 -9.37 3.15
C ASN A 77 26.81 -8.38 3.01
N ARG A 78 26.84 -7.39 3.86
CA ARG A 78 27.89 -6.37 3.83
C ARG A 78 28.84 -6.56 5.02
N GLY A 79 30.07 -6.97 4.73
CA GLY A 79 31.09 -7.18 5.77
C GLY A 79 30.72 -8.22 6.82
N GLY A 80 30.10 -9.34 6.43
CA GLY A 80 29.67 -10.41 7.33
C GLY A 80 28.38 -10.11 8.11
N ARG A 81 27.73 -8.97 7.90
CA ARG A 81 26.43 -8.64 8.50
C ARG A 81 25.32 -8.81 7.48
N ALA A 82 24.38 -9.69 7.78
CA ALA A 82 23.16 -9.83 6.98
C ALA A 82 22.31 -8.57 7.10
N THR A 83 21.95 -7.99 5.97
CA THR A 83 21.04 -6.85 5.87
C THR A 83 19.95 -7.16 4.87
N GLU A 84 18.80 -6.51 5.01
CA GLU A 84 17.69 -6.60 4.06
C GLU A 84 17.28 -5.18 3.67
N THR A 85 17.20 -4.90 2.38
CA THR A 85 16.72 -3.61 1.89
C THR A 85 15.34 -3.76 1.27
N TRP A 86 14.38 -3.00 1.77
CA TRP A 86 13.06 -2.88 1.19
C TRP A 86 13.04 -1.69 0.24
N VAL A 87 12.56 -1.92 -0.97
CA VAL A 87 12.42 -0.90 -2.01
C VAL A 87 10.94 -0.71 -2.32
N TYR A 88 10.52 0.54 -2.35
CA TYR A 88 9.18 0.96 -2.73
C TYR A 88 9.26 1.69 -4.06
N LEU A 89 8.52 1.22 -5.03
CA LEU A 89 8.51 1.73 -6.40
C LEU A 89 7.34 2.69 -6.62
N ARG A 90 7.54 3.64 -7.51
CA ARG A 90 6.47 4.46 -8.04
C ARG A 90 6.27 4.13 -9.51
N TYR A 91 5.02 3.98 -9.86
CA TYR A 91 4.58 3.74 -11.22
C TYR A 91 3.95 5.01 -11.74
N GLU A 92 4.55 5.65 -12.72
CA GLU A 92 3.97 6.80 -13.39
C GLU A 92 3.58 6.44 -14.81
N THR A 93 2.34 6.76 -15.15
CA THR A 93 1.93 6.78 -16.55
C THR A 93 2.30 8.15 -17.08
N PRO A 94 3.12 8.25 -18.15
CA PRO A 94 3.40 9.55 -18.74
C PRO A 94 2.08 10.22 -19.11
N PRO A 95 1.99 11.56 -18.99
CA PRO A 95 0.86 12.27 -19.49
C PRO A 95 0.68 11.83 -20.95
N SER A 96 -0.53 11.40 -21.31
CA SER A 96 -0.84 11.10 -22.69
C SER A 96 -0.57 12.40 -23.46
N TYR A 97 0.46 12.39 -24.30
CA TYR A 97 0.67 13.44 -25.27
C TYR A 97 -0.47 13.36 -26.29
N ALA A 98 -1.61 13.88 -25.93
CA ALA A 98 -2.65 14.24 -26.87
C ALA A 98 -2.19 15.50 -27.62
N GLY A 99 -1.09 15.36 -28.35
CA GLY A 99 -0.71 16.38 -29.32
C GLY A 99 -1.76 16.40 -30.46
N PRO A 100 -1.91 17.53 -31.17
CA PRO A 100 -2.89 17.66 -32.26
C PRO A 100 -2.65 16.67 -33.41
N TYR A 101 -1.62 15.85 -33.35
CA TYR A 101 -1.29 14.78 -34.30
C TYR A 101 -1.45 13.37 -33.75
N ALA A 102 -1.85 13.25 -32.49
CA ALA A 102 -2.12 11.97 -31.91
C ALA A 102 -3.54 11.56 -32.33
N TYR A 103 -3.58 10.49 -33.10
CA TYR A 103 -4.72 9.64 -33.30
C TYR A 103 -5.58 9.93 -34.54
N GLY A 104 -5.24 9.23 -35.60
CA GLY A 104 -6.24 8.74 -36.50
C GLY A 104 -7.22 7.82 -35.75
N PRO A 105 -8.46 7.67 -36.21
CA PRO A 105 -9.54 7.00 -35.47
C PRO A 105 -9.34 5.50 -35.20
N PHE A 106 -8.15 4.96 -35.36
CA PHE A 106 -7.88 3.52 -35.34
C PHE A 106 -6.68 3.07 -34.47
N ASP A 107 -6.01 3.96 -33.70
CA ASP A 107 -4.88 3.52 -32.86
C ASP A 107 -5.28 3.35 -31.40
N TRP A 108 -6.06 2.32 -31.13
CA TRP A 108 -6.45 1.86 -29.79
C TRP A 108 -5.36 1.07 -29.06
N THR A 109 -4.19 0.88 -29.70
CA THR A 109 -3.17 -0.07 -29.23
C THR A 109 -1.96 0.58 -28.56
N TYR A 110 -1.84 1.89 -28.56
CA TYR A 110 -0.72 2.53 -27.88
C TYR A 110 -0.97 2.61 -26.37
N ILE A 111 -0.45 1.63 -25.65
CA ILE A 111 -0.33 1.69 -24.20
C ILE A 111 1.03 2.37 -23.91
N PRO A 112 1.04 3.60 -23.38
CA PRO A 112 2.30 4.27 -23.06
C PRO A 112 3.08 3.44 -22.04
N PRO A 113 4.40 3.32 -22.20
CA PRO A 113 5.23 2.59 -21.24
C PRO A 113 5.10 3.23 -19.86
N LYS A 114 4.86 2.42 -18.83
CA LYS A 114 4.87 2.88 -17.44
C LYS A 114 6.31 3.06 -17.01
N PHE A 115 6.64 4.26 -16.59
CA PHE A 115 7.92 4.47 -15.92
C PHE A 115 7.86 3.94 -14.49
N VAL A 116 8.89 3.17 -14.13
CA VAL A 116 9.01 2.60 -12.80
C VAL A 116 10.33 3.09 -12.22
N TYR A 117 10.26 3.79 -11.09
CA TYR A 117 11.46 4.23 -10.40
C TYR A 117 11.32 4.06 -8.89
N PRO A 118 12.45 3.87 -8.19
CA PRO A 118 12.39 3.73 -6.74
C PRO A 118 12.02 5.08 -6.09
N LEU A 119 10.93 5.06 -5.29
CA LEU A 119 10.46 6.23 -4.55
C LEU A 119 11.18 6.39 -3.22
N ARG A 120 11.40 5.28 -2.52
CA ARG A 120 12.05 5.25 -1.21
C ARG A 120 12.62 3.87 -0.93
N GLY A 121 13.62 3.84 -0.07
CA GLY A 121 14.26 2.60 0.35
C GLY A 121 14.58 2.64 1.84
N VAL A 122 14.54 1.48 2.49
CA VAL A 122 14.94 1.29 3.89
C VAL A 122 15.77 0.02 4.02
N THR A 123 16.86 0.10 4.75
CA THR A 123 17.77 -1.02 5.01
C THR A 123 17.70 -1.40 6.48
N PHE A 124 17.55 -2.68 6.72
CA PHE A 124 17.51 -3.30 8.05
C PHE A 124 18.79 -4.10 8.32
N ALA A 125 19.26 -4.03 9.55
CA ALA A 125 20.21 -4.96 10.11
C ALA A 125 19.65 -5.48 11.44
N ASN A 126 19.70 -6.78 11.66
CA ASN A 126 19.11 -7.43 12.85
C ASN A 126 17.63 -7.03 13.07
N GLY A 127 16.84 -6.93 11.99
CA GLY A 127 15.42 -6.58 12.06
C GLY A 127 15.11 -5.11 12.41
N ARG A 128 16.13 -4.23 12.45
CA ARG A 128 15.97 -2.82 12.78
C ARG A 128 16.49 -1.93 11.67
N VAL A 129 15.81 -0.79 11.46
CA VAL A 129 16.22 0.22 10.48
C VAL A 129 17.59 0.77 10.85
N VAL A 130 18.54 0.65 9.92
CA VAL A 130 19.88 1.26 10.03
C VAL A 130 20.04 2.43 9.08
N PHE A 131 19.32 2.42 7.96
CA PHE A 131 19.37 3.47 6.97
C PHE A 131 18.06 3.54 6.19
N PHE A 132 17.63 4.74 5.82
CA PHE A 132 16.55 4.93 4.86
C PHE A 132 16.76 6.22 4.05
N ARG A 133 16.16 6.26 2.87
CA ARG A 133 16.18 7.44 2.00
C ARG A 133 14.88 7.57 1.23
N TYR A 134 14.54 8.80 0.95
CA TYR A 134 13.57 9.16 -0.07
C TYR A 134 14.35 9.44 -1.35
N LEU A 135 13.91 8.86 -2.43
CA LEU A 135 14.49 9.07 -3.75
C LEU A 135 13.57 10.07 -4.45
N ALA A 136 14.11 11.22 -4.80
CA ALA A 136 13.35 12.15 -5.62
C ALA A 136 13.12 11.55 -7.00
N PRO A 137 11.97 11.79 -7.63
CA PRO A 137 11.82 11.48 -9.05
C PRO A 137 12.89 12.25 -9.86
N PRO A 138 13.39 11.66 -10.94
CA PRO A 138 14.32 12.34 -11.85
C PRO A 138 13.71 13.60 -12.48
#